data_a2c75c98ed34c26e53dbae0b1c916e84
#
_entry.id   a2c75c98ed34c26e53dbae0b1c916e84
#
_cell.length_a   1.000
_cell.length_b   1.000
_cell.length_c   1.000
_cell.angle_alpha   90.00
_cell.angle_beta   90.00
_cell.angle_gamma   90.00
#
_symmetry.space_group_name_H-M   'P 1'
#
loop_
_entity.id
_entity.type
_entity.pdbx_description
1 polymer ?
#
loop_
_entity_poly.entity_id
_entity_poly.type
_entity_poly.pdbx_seq_one_letter_code
_entity_poly.pdbx_strand_id
1 'polypeptide(L)'
;YRNVHPTEDTYNDILSMITNQTIIVENLVQINNPYLQSAYDLKRKQKVSQYGNKVSEKLLFHGTRKENLDGICTWNFNWRFFGESTGHKFGQGVSFSPNAKYASYYSDTNCYNKVMIIAKVLIAQKCQGNQNMVLPLDGCDTSQKNNGIVIVKYEDHEFLPLYKMYYHIAEYSDNCEEESEDY
;
A
#
# COMPACT_ATOMS: atom_id res chain seq x y z
N TYR A 1 -17.23 5.64 2.04
CA TYR A 1 -16.36 5.15 3.11
C TYR A 1 -17.19 4.55 4.24
N ARG A 2 -16.70 3.50 4.88
CA ARG A 2 -17.30 2.84 6.03
C ARG A 2 -16.23 2.50 7.05
N ASN A 3 -16.41 2.88 8.30
CA ASN A 3 -15.53 2.40 9.38
C ASN A 3 -15.69 0.89 9.54
N VAL A 4 -14.58 0.17 9.66
CA VAL A 4 -14.55 -1.27 9.96
C VAL A 4 -14.49 -1.40 11.48
N HIS A 5 -15.50 -2.04 12.06
CA HIS A 5 -15.56 -2.18 13.52
C HIS A 5 -14.57 -3.26 14.00
N PRO A 6 -13.92 -3.08 15.17
CA PRO A 6 -12.96 -4.07 15.71
C PRO A 6 -13.53 -5.48 15.92
N THR A 7 -14.85 -5.64 15.98
CA THR A 7 -15.52 -6.95 16.11
C THR A 7 -15.71 -7.66 14.77
N GLU A 8 -15.42 -7.01 13.63
CA GLU A 8 -15.56 -7.62 12.31
C GLU A 8 -14.37 -8.54 12.01
N ASP A 9 -14.62 -9.69 11.39
CA ASP A 9 -13.56 -10.63 10.97
C ASP A 9 -12.53 -9.95 10.07
N THR A 10 -12.99 -9.09 9.16
CA THR A 10 -12.11 -8.29 8.28
C THR A 10 -11.10 -7.45 9.05
N TYR A 11 -11.48 -6.86 10.19
CA TYR A 11 -10.57 -6.09 11.03
C TYR A 11 -9.48 -7.00 11.61
N ASN A 12 -9.87 -8.15 12.14
CA ASN A 12 -8.95 -9.13 12.72
C ASN A 12 -8.03 -9.75 11.64
N ASP A 13 -8.54 -10.01 10.46
CA ASP A 13 -7.75 -10.51 9.32
C ASP A 13 -6.65 -9.50 8.96
N ILE A 14 -6.99 -8.22 8.87
CA ILE A 14 -6.02 -7.16 8.57
C ILE A 14 -5.00 -7.01 9.70
N LEU A 15 -5.43 -7.04 10.97
CA LEU A 15 -4.50 -7.00 12.11
C LEU A 15 -3.52 -8.17 12.08
N SER A 16 -3.98 -9.36 11.73
CA SER A 16 -3.13 -10.56 11.64
C SER A 16 -2.00 -10.44 10.60
N MET A 17 -2.17 -9.57 9.59
CA MET A 17 -1.13 -9.27 8.61
C MET A 17 -0.04 -8.34 9.18
N ILE A 18 -0.32 -7.63 10.27
CA ILE A 18 0.59 -6.68 10.90
C ILE A 18 1.41 -7.41 11.96
N THR A 19 2.53 -7.99 11.54
CA THR A 19 3.40 -8.77 12.43
C THR A 19 4.26 -7.92 13.37
N ASN A 20 4.33 -6.61 13.14
CA ASN A 20 5.15 -5.69 13.93
C ASN A 20 4.32 -5.07 15.06
N GLN A 21 4.69 -5.37 16.31
CA GLN A 21 3.99 -4.90 17.52
C GLN A 21 4.12 -3.39 17.77
N THR A 22 5.02 -2.69 17.07
CA THR A 22 5.15 -1.22 17.24
C THR A 22 4.11 -0.45 16.45
N ILE A 23 3.40 -1.07 15.49
CA ILE A 23 2.30 -0.44 14.75
C ILE A 23 1.00 -0.65 15.52
N ILE A 24 0.46 0.43 16.04
CA ILE A 24 -0.83 0.44 16.73
C ILE A 24 -1.89 1.01 15.77
N VAL A 25 -2.83 0.17 15.39
CA VAL A 25 -3.94 0.57 14.51
C VAL A 25 -5.00 1.29 15.33
N GLU A 26 -5.33 2.51 14.95
CA GLU A 26 -6.34 3.34 15.60
C GLU A 26 -7.69 3.23 14.90
N ASN A 27 -7.68 3.25 13.57
CA ASN A 27 -8.91 3.19 12.79
C ASN A 27 -8.65 2.53 11.43
N LEU A 28 -9.64 1.77 10.97
CA LEU A 28 -9.67 1.16 9.66
C LEU A 28 -10.94 1.58 8.92
N VAL A 29 -10.77 2.21 7.78
CA VAL A 29 -11.87 2.72 6.96
C VAL A 29 -11.90 2.03 5.62
N GLN A 30 -12.97 1.31 5.34
CA GLN A 30 -13.20 0.68 4.05
C GLN A 30 -13.47 1.72 2.96
N ILE A 31 -12.77 1.59 1.84
CA ILE A 31 -12.96 2.40 0.64
C ILE A 31 -14.00 1.69 -0.24
N ASN A 32 -15.07 2.39 -0.58
CA ASN A 32 -16.06 1.91 -1.53
C ASN A 32 -16.05 2.82 -2.75
N ASN A 33 -15.39 2.36 -3.82
CA ASN A 33 -15.34 3.04 -5.11
C ASN A 33 -15.70 2.02 -6.21
N PRO A 34 -16.98 1.96 -6.61
CA PRO A 34 -17.44 0.96 -7.58
C PRO A 34 -16.80 1.13 -8.97
N TYR A 35 -16.37 2.34 -9.33
CA TYR A 35 -15.64 2.58 -10.57
C TYR A 35 -14.28 1.89 -10.55
N LEU A 36 -13.49 2.11 -9.49
CA LEU A 36 -12.18 1.47 -9.35
C LEU A 36 -12.30 -0.06 -9.23
N GLN A 37 -13.34 -0.55 -8.53
CA GLN A 37 -13.62 -1.98 -8.45
C GLN A 37 -13.88 -2.57 -9.84
N SER A 38 -14.73 -1.94 -10.65
CA SER A 38 -15.06 -2.42 -12.01
C SER A 38 -13.83 -2.41 -12.93
N ALA A 39 -13.01 -1.36 -12.86
CA ALA A 39 -11.78 -1.25 -13.63
C ALA A 39 -10.75 -2.33 -13.23
N TYR A 40 -10.60 -2.59 -11.92
CA TYR A 40 -9.76 -3.67 -11.39
C TYR A 40 -10.24 -5.04 -11.86
N ASP A 41 -11.56 -5.32 -11.80
CA ASP A 41 -12.13 -6.59 -12.24
C ASP A 41 -11.90 -6.83 -13.74
N LEU A 42 -12.00 -5.78 -14.55
CA LEU A 42 -11.67 -5.85 -15.97
C LEU A 42 -10.18 -6.14 -16.19
N LYS A 43 -9.29 -5.45 -15.45
CA LYS A 43 -7.84 -5.68 -15.51
C LYS A 43 -7.50 -7.11 -15.08
N ARG A 44 -8.15 -7.61 -14.04
CA ARG A 44 -7.97 -9.00 -13.59
C ARG A 44 -8.33 -10.01 -14.69
N LYS A 45 -9.45 -9.82 -15.38
CA LYS A 45 -9.84 -10.66 -16.53
C LYS A 45 -8.79 -10.62 -17.63
N GLN A 46 -8.26 -9.43 -17.97
CA GLN A 46 -7.19 -9.26 -18.93
C GLN A 46 -5.93 -10.05 -18.52
N LYS A 47 -5.48 -9.89 -17.26
CA LYS A 47 -4.29 -10.60 -16.74
C LYS A 47 -4.50 -12.12 -16.73
N VAL A 48 -5.67 -12.61 -16.35
CA VAL A 48 -6.00 -14.05 -16.43
C VAL A 48 -5.94 -14.56 -17.86
N SER A 49 -6.39 -13.78 -18.85
CA SER A 49 -6.26 -14.14 -20.27
C SER A 49 -4.80 -14.22 -20.72
N GLN A 50 -3.91 -13.35 -20.18
CA GLN A 50 -2.48 -13.30 -20.56
C GLN A 50 -1.64 -14.35 -19.83
N TYR A 51 -1.90 -14.58 -18.54
CA TYR A 51 -1.02 -15.35 -17.64
C TYR A 51 -1.68 -16.61 -17.07
N GLY A 52 -2.97 -16.83 -17.34
CA GLY A 52 -3.73 -18.00 -16.87
C GLY A 52 -3.78 -18.08 -15.34
N ASN A 53 -3.54 -19.29 -14.83
CA ASN A 53 -3.56 -19.62 -13.39
C ASN A 53 -2.38 -19.04 -12.58
N LYS A 54 -1.43 -18.35 -13.23
CA LYS A 54 -0.34 -17.66 -12.52
C LYS A 54 -0.80 -16.38 -11.83
N VAL A 55 -1.97 -15.84 -12.22
CA VAL A 55 -2.51 -14.61 -11.60
C VAL A 55 -2.98 -14.89 -10.20
N SER A 56 -2.43 -14.14 -9.25
CA SER A 56 -2.82 -14.14 -7.85
C SER A 56 -3.20 -12.73 -7.38
N GLU A 57 -4.06 -12.65 -6.37
CA GLU A 57 -4.42 -11.40 -5.69
C GLU A 57 -3.79 -11.40 -4.30
N LYS A 58 -3.16 -10.31 -3.92
CA LYS A 58 -2.59 -10.15 -2.57
C LYS A 58 -3.04 -8.84 -1.96
N LEU A 59 -3.35 -8.86 -0.66
CA LEU A 59 -3.47 -7.65 0.14
C LEU A 59 -2.06 -7.19 0.52
N LEU A 60 -1.74 -5.95 0.18
CA LEU A 60 -0.43 -5.36 0.42
C LEU A 60 -0.59 -3.94 0.99
N PHE A 61 0.42 -3.48 1.70
CA PHE A 61 0.49 -2.16 2.29
C PHE A 61 1.18 -1.17 1.35
N HIS A 62 0.67 0.06 1.32
CA HIS A 62 1.29 1.20 0.66
C HIS A 62 1.36 2.36 1.65
N GLY A 63 2.57 2.68 2.10
CA GLY A 63 2.83 3.88 2.89
C GLY A 63 2.72 5.12 2.02
N THR A 64 2.01 6.13 2.50
CA THR A 64 1.79 7.37 1.77
C THR A 64 1.61 8.54 2.72
N ARG A 65 1.78 9.77 2.23
CA ARG A 65 1.45 10.96 2.99
C ARG A 65 -0.07 11.16 3.05
N LYS A 66 -0.52 11.80 4.12
CA LYS A 66 -1.96 12.08 4.36
C LYS A 66 -2.61 12.88 3.23
N GLU A 67 -1.86 13.81 2.64
CA GLU A 67 -2.29 14.65 1.51
C GLU A 67 -2.66 13.86 0.25
N ASN A 68 -2.08 12.66 0.05
CA ASN A 68 -2.32 11.83 -1.12
C ASN A 68 -3.55 10.92 -0.99
N LEU A 69 -4.12 10.77 0.22
CA LEU A 69 -5.18 9.78 0.48
C LEU A 69 -6.40 9.95 -0.42
N ASP A 70 -6.90 11.19 -0.51
CA ASP A 70 -8.14 11.44 -1.27
C ASP A 70 -7.93 11.22 -2.76
N GLY A 71 -6.76 11.60 -3.28
CA GLY A 71 -6.37 11.32 -4.66
C GLY A 71 -6.34 9.82 -4.95
N ILE A 72 -5.66 9.04 -4.11
CA ILE A 72 -5.56 7.58 -4.26
C ILE A 72 -6.95 6.92 -4.17
N CYS A 73 -7.77 7.32 -3.21
CA CYS A 73 -9.10 6.72 -3.01
C CYS A 73 -10.10 7.07 -4.10
N THR A 74 -9.93 8.21 -4.76
CA THR A 74 -10.82 8.70 -5.83
C THR A 74 -10.37 8.23 -7.21
N TRP A 75 -9.08 8.37 -7.52
CA TRP A 75 -8.52 8.22 -8.85
C TRP A 75 -7.59 7.02 -9.00
N ASN A 76 -7.34 6.26 -7.93
CA ASN A 76 -6.36 5.20 -7.82
C ASN A 76 -4.92 5.72 -7.65
N PHE A 77 -3.97 4.79 -7.43
CA PHE A 77 -2.55 5.09 -7.44
C PHE A 77 -2.11 5.49 -8.85
N ASN A 78 -1.25 6.49 -8.94
CA ASN A 78 -0.71 6.96 -10.20
C ASN A 78 0.80 6.69 -10.26
N TRP A 79 1.20 5.68 -11.02
CA TRP A 79 2.61 5.29 -11.19
C TRP A 79 3.45 6.38 -11.89
N ARG A 80 2.80 7.36 -12.56
CA ARG A 80 3.48 8.46 -13.26
C ARG A 80 4.11 9.48 -12.31
N PHE A 81 3.72 9.48 -11.04
CA PHE A 81 4.35 10.29 -9.98
C PHE A 81 5.60 9.63 -9.38
N PHE A 82 6.22 8.68 -10.11
CA PHE A 82 7.51 8.16 -9.67
C PHE A 82 8.55 9.30 -9.59
N GLY A 83 9.47 9.23 -8.62
CA GLY A 83 10.52 10.23 -8.45
C GLY A 83 10.19 11.39 -7.51
N GLU A 84 8.93 11.63 -7.18
CA GLU A 84 8.54 12.65 -6.19
C GLU A 84 8.81 12.21 -4.74
N SER A 85 9.08 10.93 -4.52
CA SER A 85 9.45 10.37 -3.21
C SER A 85 10.62 9.38 -3.32
N THR A 86 11.33 9.16 -2.20
CA THR A 86 12.60 8.42 -2.10
C THR A 86 12.50 6.89 -2.28
N GLY A 87 11.48 6.34 -2.93
CA GLY A 87 11.14 4.91 -2.87
C GLY A 87 11.43 4.03 -4.08
N HIS A 88 11.93 4.55 -5.20
CA HIS A 88 11.94 3.83 -6.50
C HIS A 88 13.17 2.95 -6.77
N LYS A 89 13.70 2.28 -5.74
CA LYS A 89 14.92 1.45 -5.87
C LYS A 89 14.72 0.17 -6.68
N PHE A 90 13.48 -0.26 -6.91
CA PHE A 90 13.16 -1.58 -7.51
C PHE A 90 12.24 -1.48 -8.73
N GLY A 91 12.05 -0.28 -9.25
CA GLY A 91 11.27 0.03 -10.45
C GLY A 91 10.50 1.34 -10.33
N GLN A 92 10.20 1.94 -11.49
CA GLN A 92 9.53 3.24 -11.61
C GLN A 92 8.01 3.08 -11.69
N GLY A 93 7.44 2.30 -10.79
CA GLY A 93 6.01 2.03 -10.69
C GLY A 93 5.47 2.31 -9.28
N VAL A 94 4.25 1.85 -9.01
CA VAL A 94 3.65 1.91 -7.67
C VAL A 94 4.21 0.77 -6.82
N SER A 95 4.81 1.11 -5.68
CA SER A 95 5.44 0.16 -4.77
C SER A 95 4.49 -0.24 -3.64
N PHE A 96 4.42 -1.53 -3.36
CA PHE A 96 3.67 -2.13 -2.27
C PHE A 96 4.57 -3.02 -1.43
N SER A 97 4.17 -3.32 -0.20
CA SER A 97 4.89 -4.25 0.68
C SER A 97 3.92 -5.19 1.40
N PRO A 98 4.27 -6.48 1.56
CA PRO A 98 3.56 -7.35 2.50
C PRO A 98 3.86 -7.01 3.98
N ASN A 99 4.84 -6.15 4.24
CA ASN A 99 5.29 -5.76 5.57
C ASN A 99 4.86 -4.33 5.90
N ALA A 100 3.94 -4.18 6.86
CA ALA A 100 3.41 -2.88 7.29
C ALA A 100 4.49 -1.95 7.85
N LYS A 101 5.48 -2.48 8.61
CA LYS A 101 6.60 -1.67 9.13
C LYS A 101 7.47 -1.13 8.00
N TYR A 102 7.74 -1.93 6.96
CA TYR A 102 8.45 -1.43 5.79
C TYR A 102 7.66 -0.34 5.07
N ALA A 103 6.36 -0.54 4.87
CA ALA A 103 5.49 0.47 4.25
C ALA A 103 5.43 1.77 5.08
N SER A 104 5.49 1.69 6.41
CA SER A 104 5.40 2.85 7.29
C SER A 104 6.54 3.86 7.12
N TYR A 105 7.68 3.47 6.57
CA TYR A 105 8.79 4.39 6.27
C TYR A 105 8.47 5.41 5.18
N TYR A 106 7.39 5.19 4.41
CA TYR A 106 6.92 6.06 3.34
C TYR A 106 5.70 6.90 3.74
N SER A 107 5.25 6.79 4.98
CA SER A 107 4.23 7.67 5.57
C SER A 107 4.87 8.94 6.12
N ASP A 108 4.05 9.91 6.53
CA ASP A 108 4.53 11.16 7.15
C ASP A 108 5.53 10.89 8.28
N THR A 109 6.67 11.59 8.27
CA THR A 109 7.78 11.29 9.18
C THR A 109 7.60 11.89 10.57
N ASN A 110 7.09 13.12 10.66
CA ASN A 110 6.99 13.89 11.90
C ASN A 110 5.55 14.02 12.40
N CYS A 111 4.76 12.96 12.26
CA CYS A 111 3.36 12.97 12.62
C CYS A 111 3.05 11.73 13.47
N TYR A 112 2.42 11.95 14.63
CA TYR A 112 1.93 10.86 15.47
C TYR A 112 0.90 10.03 14.69
N ASN A 113 -0.11 10.70 14.12
CA ASN A 113 -1.18 10.06 13.35
C ASN A 113 -0.74 9.81 11.90
N LYS A 114 -0.24 8.63 11.63
CA LYS A 114 0.19 8.17 10.30
C LYS A 114 -0.94 7.49 9.54
N VAL A 115 -0.75 7.39 8.22
CA VAL A 115 -1.71 6.70 7.35
C VAL A 115 -1.00 5.77 6.39
N MET A 116 -1.67 4.69 6.01
CA MET A 116 -1.32 3.86 4.86
C MET A 116 -2.57 3.30 4.19
N ILE A 117 -2.42 2.91 2.95
CA ILE A 117 -3.46 2.21 2.19
C ILE A 117 -3.18 0.72 2.21
N ILE A 118 -4.23 -0.08 2.42
CA ILE A 118 -4.21 -1.51 2.15
C ILE A 118 -4.89 -1.71 0.81
N ALA A 119 -4.16 -2.26 -0.14
CA ALA A 119 -4.63 -2.47 -1.50
C ALA A 119 -4.64 -3.95 -1.87
N LYS A 120 -5.61 -4.35 -2.69
CA LYS A 120 -5.59 -5.61 -3.40
C LYS A 120 -4.76 -5.44 -4.67
N VAL A 121 -3.76 -6.28 -4.88
CA VAL A 121 -2.78 -6.16 -5.97
C VAL A 121 -2.74 -7.45 -6.78
N LEU A 122 -2.85 -7.32 -8.11
CA LEU A 122 -2.69 -8.41 -9.07
C LEU A 122 -1.20 -8.70 -9.28
N ILE A 123 -0.82 -9.96 -9.16
CA ILE A 123 0.54 -10.43 -9.36
C ILE A 123 0.49 -11.71 -10.19
N ALA A 124 1.19 -11.74 -11.33
CA ALA A 124 1.31 -12.93 -12.16
C ALA A 124 2.76 -13.41 -12.23
N GLN A 125 3.60 -12.77 -13.05
CA GLN A 125 4.98 -13.16 -13.24
C GLN A 125 5.92 -12.07 -12.72
N LYS A 126 6.84 -12.46 -11.83
CA LYS A 126 7.76 -11.54 -11.17
C LYS A 126 9.15 -11.59 -11.78
N CYS A 127 9.84 -10.44 -11.82
CA CYS A 127 11.25 -10.34 -12.09
C CYS A 127 11.98 -9.53 -11.00
N GLN A 128 13.32 -9.58 -11.01
CA GLN A 128 14.13 -8.75 -10.12
C GLN A 128 14.07 -7.30 -10.58
N GLY A 129 13.70 -6.39 -9.66
CA GLY A 129 13.64 -4.95 -9.93
C GLY A 129 14.98 -4.24 -9.72
N ASN A 130 15.15 -3.12 -10.41
CA ASN A 130 16.23 -2.16 -10.21
C ASN A 130 15.72 -0.72 -10.41
N GLN A 131 16.50 0.26 -9.98
CA GLN A 131 16.08 1.67 -9.98
C GLN A 131 15.84 2.28 -11.38
N ASN A 132 16.44 1.72 -12.43
CA ASN A 132 16.32 2.21 -13.80
C ASN A 132 15.19 1.52 -14.58
N MET A 133 14.49 0.58 -13.95
CA MET A 133 13.43 -0.20 -14.57
C MET A 133 12.15 0.63 -14.74
N VAL A 134 11.87 1.07 -15.95
CA VAL A 134 10.64 1.80 -16.32
C VAL A 134 9.46 0.85 -16.51
N LEU A 135 9.72 -0.33 -17.08
CA LEU A 135 8.78 -1.43 -17.28
C LEU A 135 9.41 -2.72 -16.79
N PRO A 136 8.63 -3.73 -16.38
CA PRO A 136 9.18 -5.04 -16.00
C PRO A 136 9.83 -5.71 -17.23
N LEU A 137 10.67 -6.71 -16.98
CA LEU A 137 11.27 -7.52 -18.06
C LEU A 137 10.17 -8.23 -18.86
N ASP A 138 10.47 -8.53 -20.13
CA ASP A 138 9.55 -9.25 -21.01
C ASP A 138 9.03 -10.55 -20.37
N GLY A 139 7.72 -10.74 -20.48
CA GLY A 139 7.03 -11.86 -19.85
C GLY A 139 6.71 -11.68 -18.34
N CYS A 140 7.16 -10.59 -17.71
CA CYS A 140 6.81 -10.23 -16.35
C CYS A 140 5.78 -9.10 -16.32
N ASP A 141 4.99 -9.02 -15.25
CA ASP A 141 4.05 -7.93 -14.95
C ASP A 141 4.41 -7.20 -13.67
N THR A 142 5.37 -7.73 -12.93
CA THR A 142 5.71 -7.30 -11.56
C THR A 142 7.21 -7.31 -11.39
N SER A 143 7.80 -6.25 -10.83
CA SER A 143 9.14 -6.34 -10.30
C SER A 143 9.14 -6.42 -8.77
N GLN A 144 10.19 -6.98 -8.21
CA GLN A 144 10.31 -7.14 -6.76
C GLN A 144 11.75 -6.95 -6.27
N LYS A 145 11.89 -6.67 -4.97
CA LYS A 145 13.14 -6.89 -4.24
C LYS A 145 13.33 -8.41 -4.02
N ASN A 146 14.57 -8.91 -3.97
CA ASN A 146 14.93 -10.34 -3.90
C ASN A 146 14.09 -11.22 -2.96
N ASN A 147 13.66 -10.67 -1.83
CA ASN A 147 12.87 -11.38 -0.83
C ASN A 147 11.35 -11.10 -0.92
N GLY A 148 10.89 -10.36 -1.94
CA GLY A 148 9.48 -9.98 -2.09
C GLY A 148 8.97 -8.95 -1.10
N ILE A 149 9.84 -8.30 -0.32
CA ILE A 149 9.43 -7.24 0.62
C ILE A 149 8.94 -5.97 -0.10
N VAL A 150 9.33 -5.79 -1.36
CA VAL A 150 8.81 -4.75 -2.26
C VAL A 150 8.26 -5.41 -3.50
N ILE A 151 7.06 -5.02 -3.86
CA ILE A 151 6.34 -5.41 -5.08
C ILE A 151 6.03 -4.13 -5.83
N VAL A 152 6.44 -4.04 -7.10
CA VAL A 152 6.22 -2.85 -7.94
C VAL A 152 5.33 -3.20 -9.12
N LYS A 153 4.33 -2.34 -9.37
CA LYS A 153 3.35 -2.48 -10.46
C LYS A 153 3.41 -1.29 -11.39
N TYR A 154 3.16 -1.52 -12.68
CA TYR A 154 3.46 -0.57 -13.75
C TYR A 154 2.26 -0.19 -14.62
N GLU A 155 1.14 -0.89 -14.49
CA GLU A 155 -0.06 -0.62 -15.26
C GLU A 155 -1.21 -0.14 -14.38
N ASP A 156 -2.05 0.72 -14.93
CA ASP A 156 -3.26 1.19 -14.25
C ASP A 156 -4.21 0.01 -13.95
N HIS A 157 -4.91 0.10 -12.84
CA HIS A 157 -5.92 -0.86 -12.38
C HIS A 157 -5.39 -2.27 -12.03
N GLU A 158 -4.08 -2.50 -11.96
CA GLU A 158 -3.51 -3.74 -11.38
C GLU A 158 -3.60 -3.77 -9.85
N PHE A 159 -4.08 -2.71 -9.25
CA PHE A 159 -4.24 -2.50 -7.82
C PHE A 159 -5.56 -1.78 -7.52
N LEU A 160 -6.14 -2.10 -6.36
CA LEU A 160 -7.39 -1.54 -5.87
C LEU A 160 -7.22 -1.11 -4.41
N PRO A 161 -7.31 0.18 -4.08
CA PRO A 161 -7.29 0.63 -2.70
C PRO A 161 -8.57 0.16 -1.99
N LEU A 162 -8.41 -0.64 -0.92
CA LEU A 162 -9.54 -1.22 -0.18
C LEU A 162 -9.75 -0.59 1.18
N TYR A 163 -8.67 -0.23 1.90
CA TYR A 163 -8.78 0.34 3.23
C TYR A 163 -7.79 1.48 3.42
N LYS A 164 -8.23 2.54 4.12
CA LYS A 164 -7.38 3.51 4.79
C LYS A 164 -7.12 3.00 6.19
N MET A 165 -5.86 2.85 6.58
CA MET A 165 -5.47 2.48 7.93
C MET A 165 -4.82 3.69 8.60
N TYR A 166 -5.39 4.14 9.70
CA TYR A 166 -4.81 5.15 10.58
C TYR A 166 -4.09 4.44 11.73
N TYR A 167 -2.87 4.86 12.02
CA TYR A 167 -2.02 4.18 12.99
C TYR A 167 -0.97 5.13 13.56
N HIS A 168 -0.38 4.73 14.69
CA HIS A 168 0.84 5.33 15.21
C HIS A 168 1.91 4.28 15.49
N ILE A 169 3.12 4.74 15.78
CA ILE A 169 4.25 3.87 16.15
C ILE A 169 4.51 4.07 17.65
N ALA A 170 4.44 3.00 18.42
CA ALA A 170 4.52 3.02 19.88
C ALA A 170 5.81 3.68 20.46
N GLU A 171 6.91 3.66 19.69
CA GLU A 171 8.19 4.26 20.10
C GLU A 171 8.17 5.80 20.15
N TYR A 172 7.11 6.44 19.63
CA TYR A 172 6.95 7.91 19.64
C TYR A 172 6.11 8.44 20.80
N SER A 173 5.64 7.59 21.71
CA SER A 173 4.78 8.02 22.83
C SER A 173 5.52 8.65 24.00
N ASP A 174 6.86 8.54 24.10
CA ASP A 174 7.61 8.93 25.31
C ASP A 174 8.29 10.33 25.24
N ASN A 175 8.14 11.10 24.15
CA ASN A 175 8.84 12.37 23.98
C ASN A 175 7.96 13.62 23.82
N CYS A 176 6.70 13.59 24.23
CA CYS A 176 5.90 14.81 24.42
C CYS A 176 5.85 15.14 25.92
N GLU A 177 6.98 15.53 26.51
CA GLU A 177 6.95 16.33 27.72
C GLU A 177 6.35 17.70 27.35
N GLU A 178 5.20 17.99 27.96
CA GLU A 178 4.61 19.32 27.98
C GLU A 178 5.65 20.29 28.58
N GLU A 179 6.25 21.12 27.75
CA GLU A 179 6.86 22.34 28.25
C GLU A 179 5.70 23.20 28.81
N SER A 180 5.45 23.07 30.10
CA SER A 180 4.67 24.02 30.85
C SER A 180 5.45 25.34 30.85
N GLU A 181 5.07 26.29 30.03
CA GLU A 181 5.44 27.68 30.19
C GLU A 181 4.76 28.21 31.45
N ASP A 182 5.48 28.13 32.60
CA ASP A 182 5.27 29.03 33.71
C ASP A 182 5.99 30.33 33.39
N TYR A 183 5.20 31.38 33.02
CA TYR A 183 5.41 32.78 33.43
C TYR A 183 4.16 33.61 33.04
#